data_2d4813e57f70f01909d69f70e942db25
#
_entry.id   2d4813e57f70f01909d69f70e942db25
#
_cell.length_a   1.000
_cell.length_b   1.000
_cell.length_c   1.000
_cell.angle_alpha   90.00
_cell.angle_beta   90.00
_cell.angle_gamma   90.00
#
_symmetry.space_group_name_H-M   'P 1'
#
loop_
_entity.id
_entity.type
_entity.pdbx_description
1 polymer ?
#
loop_
_entity_poly.entity_id
_entity_poly.type
_entity_poly.pdbx_seq_one_letter_code
_entity_poly.pdbx_strand_id
1 'polypeptide(L)' 'MNDTLTLFSIRADFRGCEYGCLYIVAADGAFTATELVRDSLQFGEYDREVKIQSCEPIGTTTLYDAPRVVDNFTT' A
#
# COMPACT_ATOMS: atom_id res chain seq x y z
N MET A 1 -12.11 14.64 16.20
CA MET A 1 -11.56 15.35 15.04
C MET A 1 -11.31 14.35 13.91
N ASN A 2 -11.82 14.64 12.75
CA ASN A 2 -11.71 13.72 11.63
C ASN A 2 -10.49 14.03 10.80
N ASP A 3 -9.58 13.09 10.80
CA ASP A 3 -8.44 13.21 9.94
C ASP A 3 -8.78 12.62 8.59
N THR A 4 -8.53 13.39 7.56
CA THR A 4 -8.73 12.91 6.20
C THR A 4 -7.47 12.23 5.75
N LEU A 5 -7.60 10.99 5.34
CA LEU A 5 -6.48 10.25 4.79
C LEU A 5 -6.61 10.21 3.27
N THR A 6 -5.49 10.13 2.61
CA THR A 6 -5.46 9.99 1.16
C THR A 6 -5.46 8.52 0.81
N LEU A 7 -6.25 8.15 -0.17
CA LEU A 7 -6.23 6.81 -0.73
C LEU A 7 -5.18 6.75 -1.82
N PHE A 8 -4.31 5.77 -1.73
CA PHE A 8 -3.27 5.57 -2.72
C PHE A 8 -3.47 4.23 -3.41
N SER A 9 -3.23 4.24 -4.71
CA SER A 9 -3.15 3.03 -5.51
C SER A 9 -1.66 2.72 -5.68
N ILE A 10 -1.23 1.60 -5.13
CA ILE A 10 0.19 1.26 -5.13
C ILE A 10 0.36 -0.07 -5.84
N ARG A 11 1.18 -0.06 -6.87
CA ARG A 11 1.54 -1.28 -7.57
C ARG A 11 2.92 -1.71 -7.11
N ALA A 12 3.02 -2.94 -6.65
CA ALA A 12 4.26 -3.46 -6.12
C ALA A 12 4.56 -4.81 -6.74
N ASP A 13 5.83 -5.05 -6.98
CA ASP A 13 6.34 -6.33 -7.42
C ASP A 13 7.15 -6.93 -6.30
N PHE A 14 7.04 -8.24 -6.14
CA PHE A 14 7.92 -8.94 -5.22
C PHE A 14 8.10 -10.36 -5.73
N ARG A 15 9.11 -10.98 -5.19
CA ARG A 15 9.46 -12.32 -5.62
C ARG A 15 8.30 -13.27 -5.35
N GLY A 16 7.87 -13.97 -6.37
CA GLY A 16 6.73 -14.86 -6.28
C GLY A 16 5.44 -14.26 -6.76
N CYS A 17 5.46 -12.98 -7.10
CA CYS A 17 4.29 -12.30 -7.64
C CYS A 17 4.69 -11.62 -8.94
N GLU A 18 4.75 -12.40 -10.00
CA GLU A 18 5.32 -11.94 -11.28
C GLU A 18 4.44 -10.94 -11.98
N TYR A 19 3.17 -10.96 -11.69
CA TYR A 19 2.21 -10.08 -12.36
C TYR A 19 1.94 -8.81 -11.58
N GLY A 20 2.61 -8.68 -10.45
CA GLY A 20 2.45 -7.52 -9.61
C GLY A 20 1.24 -7.63 -8.70
N CYS A 21 1.23 -6.80 -7.70
CA CYS A 21 0.12 -6.70 -6.76
C CYS A 21 -0.33 -5.26 -6.71
N LEU A 22 -1.63 -5.07 -6.61
CA LEU A 22 -2.20 -3.74 -6.47
C LEU A 22 -2.73 -3.61 -5.05
N TYR A 23 -2.32 -2.54 -4.38
CA TYR A 23 -2.77 -2.24 -3.03
C TYR A 23 -3.52 -0.93 -3.02
N ILE A 24 -4.59 -0.90 -2.26
CA ILE A 24 -5.29 0.35 -1.97
C ILE A 24 -5.01 0.64 -0.51
N VAL A 25 -4.40 1.79 -0.25
CA VAL A 25 -3.90 2.13 1.08
C VAL A 25 -4.41 3.51 1.45
N ALA A 26 -4.91 3.63 2.68
CA ALA A 26 -5.26 4.92 3.25
C ALA A 26 -4.08 5.38 4.10
N ALA A 27 -3.55 6.56 3.83
CA ALA A 27 -2.39 7.06 4.55
C ALA A 27 -2.34 8.57 4.48
N ASP A 28 -1.51 9.14 5.33
CA ASP A 28 -1.35 10.59 5.35
C ASP A 28 -0.33 11.09 4.33
N GLY A 29 0.38 10.19 3.68
CA GLY A 29 1.32 10.57 2.64
C GLY A 29 1.84 9.34 1.93
N ALA A 30 2.51 9.57 0.80
CA ALA A 30 3.01 8.48 -0.03
C ALA A 30 4.05 7.64 0.69
N PHE A 31 4.89 8.27 1.50
CA PHE A 31 5.90 7.52 2.23
C PHE A 31 5.26 6.52 3.17
N THR A 32 4.28 6.97 3.96
CA THR A 32 3.59 6.08 4.89
C THR A 32 2.87 4.97 4.13
N ALA A 33 2.25 5.32 2.99
CA ALA A 33 1.54 4.34 2.19
C ALA A 33 2.47 3.24 1.71
N THR A 34 3.63 3.60 1.18
CA THR A 34 4.58 2.60 0.67
C THR A 34 5.15 1.75 1.81
N GLU A 35 5.37 2.36 2.97
CA GLU A 35 5.85 1.59 4.13
C GLU A 35 4.83 0.56 4.57
N LEU A 36 3.56 0.90 4.54
CA LEU A 36 2.50 -0.04 4.89
C LEU A 36 2.48 -1.23 3.94
N VAL A 37 2.69 -0.98 2.65
CA VAL A 37 2.76 -2.07 1.68
C VAL A 37 3.96 -2.96 1.96
N ARG A 38 5.11 -2.36 2.22
CA ARG A 38 6.31 -3.14 2.52
C ARG A 38 6.11 -3.97 3.78
N ASP A 39 5.51 -3.37 4.81
CA ASP A 39 5.26 -4.10 6.06
C ASP A 39 4.32 -5.27 5.84
N SER A 40 3.31 -5.09 5.00
CA SER A 40 2.35 -6.17 4.77
C SER A 40 2.98 -7.33 4.00
N LEU A 41 4.07 -7.08 3.31
CA LEU A 41 4.79 -8.10 2.55
C LEU A 41 6.00 -8.65 3.30
N GLN A 42 6.30 -8.08 4.47
CA GLN A 42 7.46 -8.48 5.26
C GLN A 42 7.11 -9.60 6.22
N PHE A 43 6.71 -10.71 5.69
CA PHE A 43 6.58 -11.89 6.54
C PHE A 43 7.31 -13.02 5.84
N GLY A 44 8.25 -13.58 6.55
CA GLY A 44 9.07 -14.61 5.98
C GLY A 44 10.21 -14.01 5.20
N GLU A 45 10.44 -14.55 4.04
CA GLU A 45 11.69 -14.34 3.31
C GLU A 45 11.58 -13.38 2.14
N TYR A 46 10.45 -12.73 2.00
CA TYR A 46 10.17 -11.98 0.77
C TYR A 46 10.39 -10.48 0.89
N ASP A 47 10.69 -10.00 2.07
CA ASP A 47 10.69 -8.59 2.36
C ASP A 47 11.70 -7.78 1.55
N ARG A 48 12.81 -8.38 1.21
CA ARG A 48 13.89 -7.64 0.56
C ARG A 48 13.74 -7.52 -0.94
N GLU A 49 12.70 -8.12 -1.50
CA GLU A 49 12.52 -8.10 -2.94
C GLU A 49 11.33 -7.25 -3.37
N VAL A 50 10.81 -6.46 -2.47
CA VAL A 50 9.65 -5.64 -2.79
C VAL A 50 10.08 -4.40 -3.54
N LYS A 51 9.48 -4.19 -4.71
CA LYS A 51 9.72 -3.00 -5.51
C LYS A 51 8.40 -2.28 -5.72
N ILE A 52 8.36 -1.02 -5.37
CA ILE A 52 7.18 -0.20 -5.59
C ILE A 52 7.24 0.34 -7.01
N GLN A 53 6.31 -0.10 -7.84
CA GLN A 53 6.26 0.33 -9.24
C GLN A 53 5.60 1.69 -9.38
N SER A 54 4.54 1.92 -8.63
CA SER A 54 3.84 3.19 -8.70
C SER A 54 3.10 3.42 -7.39
N CYS A 55 2.88 4.69 -7.09
CA CYS A 55 2.12 5.09 -5.90
C CYS A 55 1.41 6.37 -6.28
N GLU A 56 0.09 6.29 -6.48
CA GLU A 56 -0.69 7.41 -6.97
C GLU A 56 -1.87 7.69 -6.06
N PRO A 57 -2.11 8.95 -5.72
CA PRO A 57 -3.30 9.29 -4.96
C PRO A 57 -4.53 9.15 -5.85
N ILE A 58 -5.57 8.51 -5.32
CA ILE A 58 -6.80 8.28 -6.07
C ILE A 58 -8.02 8.87 -5.40
N GLY A 59 -7.87 9.44 -4.21
CA GLY A 59 -9.00 10.03 -3.51
C GLY A 59 -8.67 10.24 -2.06
N THR A 60 -9.69 10.55 -1.28
CA THR A 60 -9.54 10.75 0.15
C THR A 60 -10.64 9.98 0.89
N THR A 61 -10.41 9.75 2.17
CA THR A 61 -11.39 9.03 2.98
C THR A 61 -11.30 9.50 4.43
N THR A 62 -12.44 9.45 5.11
CA THR A 62 -12.50 9.70 6.54
C THR A 62 -12.95 8.45 7.29
N LEU A 63 -12.95 7.31 6.61
CA LEU A 63 -13.46 6.07 7.20
C LEU A 63 -12.51 5.45 8.22
N TYR A 64 -11.24 5.84 8.20
CA TYR A 64 -10.23 5.19 9.00
C TYR A 64 -9.56 6.19 9.92
N ASP A 65 -9.25 5.74 11.13
CA ASP A 65 -8.62 6.58 12.14
C ASP A 65 -7.11 6.66 11.95
N ALA A 66 -6.54 5.70 11.29
CA ALA A 66 -5.09 5.61 11.14
C ALA A 66 -4.75 5.01 9.78
N PRO A 67 -3.54 5.26 9.30
CA PRO A 67 -3.11 4.68 8.03
C PRO A 67 -3.21 3.16 8.04
N ARG A 68 -3.70 2.60 6.94
CA ARG A 68 -3.85 1.15 6.85
C ARG A 68 -3.99 0.72 5.39
N VAL A 69 -3.70 -0.54 5.15
CA VAL A 69 -4.02 -1.16 3.86
C VAL A 69 -5.51 -1.44 3.84
N VAL A 70 -6.19 -0.90 2.84
CA VAL A 70 -7.64 -1.04 2.72
C VAL A 70 -7.98 -2.33 1.97
N ASP A 71 -7.25 -2.59 0.90
CA ASP A 71 -7.54 -3.76 0.08
C ASP A 71 -6.28 -4.13 -0.69
N ASN A 72 -6.23 -5.36 -1.16
CA ASN A 72 -5.13 -5.76 -2.03
C ASN A 72 -5.65 -6.72 -3.08
N PHE A 73 -5.06 -6.65 -4.26
CA PHE A 73 -5.40 -7.49 -5.38
C PHE A 73 -4.13 -8.10 -5.93
N THR A 74 -4.09 -9.42 -5.98
CA THR A 74 -2.97 -10.13 -6.58
C THR A 74 -3.46 -10.86 -7.82
N THR A 75 -2.66 -10.82 -8.85
CA THR A 75 -3.00 -11.50 -10.09
C THR A 75 -1.94 -12.51 -10.48
#